data_0b9c01df1c61eb88536fdf15241119e6
#
_entry.id   0b9c01df1c61eb88536fdf15241119e6
#
_cell.length_a   1.000
_cell.length_b   1.000
_cell.length_c   1.000
_cell.angle_alpha   90.00
_cell.angle_beta   90.00
_cell.angle_gamma   90.00
#
_symmetry.space_group_name_H-M   'P 1'
#
loop_
_entity.id
_entity.type
_entity.pdbx_description
1 polymer ?
#
loop_
_entity_poly.entity_id
_entity_poly.type
_entity_poly.pdbx_seq_one_letter_code
_entity_poly.pdbx_strand_id
1 'polypeptide(L)'
;MARCVRVCACARAHAADEDRDATQAPPTISRVSTPDAIEPQLVFDEYGLLPCVVQDWESGEVLMLAYMNAEALQRTRETGELHLWSRSRGELWRKGATSGNTQSVRALRFDCDGDALLALVEPAGPACHTGERTCFYRGELEPPAPHEMLPALQRTLVQRAQERPAGSYTVALLDDPPRIGEKVMEEAEEVARAAREESDARVDEEAADVLYHLLVLLRSRGRALADAERVLDGRRR
;
A
#
# COMPACT_ATOMS: atom_id res chain seq x y z
N MET A 1 35.90 -7.03 34.91
CA MET A 1 34.55 -6.95 35.48
C MET A 1 33.57 -7.11 34.31
N ALA A 2 33.08 -8.33 34.13
CA ALA A 2 32.18 -8.68 33.03
C ALA A 2 30.72 -8.41 33.45
N ARG A 3 30.00 -7.58 32.72
CA ARG A 3 28.56 -7.42 32.88
C ARG A 3 27.84 -8.37 31.92
N CYS A 4 27.20 -9.34 32.51
CA CYS A 4 26.32 -10.31 31.89
C CYS A 4 25.02 -9.61 31.45
N VAL A 5 24.72 -9.60 30.13
CA VAL A 5 23.44 -9.17 29.60
C VAL A 5 22.52 -10.39 29.60
N ARG A 6 21.51 -10.37 30.47
CA ARG A 6 20.45 -11.39 30.53
C ARG A 6 19.57 -11.31 29.26
N VAL A 7 19.60 -12.34 28.46
CA VAL A 7 18.59 -12.60 27.42
C VAL A 7 17.33 -13.11 28.10
N CYS A 8 16.27 -12.33 28.04
CA CYS A 8 14.97 -12.72 28.56
C CYS A 8 14.29 -13.61 27.52
N ALA A 9 14.24 -14.91 27.77
CA ALA A 9 13.45 -15.86 26.98
C ALA A 9 11.97 -15.67 27.32
N CYS A 10 11.20 -15.13 26.39
CA CYS A 10 9.75 -15.06 26.48
C CYS A 10 9.16 -16.12 25.54
N ALA A 11 8.96 -17.32 26.08
CA ALA A 11 8.12 -18.33 25.45
C ALA A 11 6.66 -17.87 25.56
N ARG A 12 6.02 -17.52 24.45
CA ARG A 12 4.56 -17.38 24.36
C ARG A 12 4.02 -18.43 23.42
N ALA A 13 3.06 -19.17 23.95
CA ALA A 13 2.30 -20.22 23.31
C ALA A 13 1.62 -19.73 22.02
N HIS A 14 1.70 -20.57 20.97
CA HIS A 14 0.91 -20.46 19.77
C HIS A 14 -0.55 -20.81 20.11
N ALA A 15 -1.43 -19.79 20.04
CA ALA A 15 -2.84 -20.03 19.80
C ALA A 15 -3.03 -19.98 18.28
N ALA A 16 -3.53 -21.05 17.72
CA ALA A 16 -3.96 -21.13 16.34
C ALA A 16 -5.15 -20.19 16.15
N ASP A 17 -5.02 -19.21 15.27
CA ASP A 17 -6.13 -18.39 14.79
C ASP A 17 -6.56 -18.94 13.42
N GLU A 18 -7.39 -19.97 13.48
CA GLU A 18 -8.23 -20.45 12.38
C GLU A 18 -9.52 -19.62 12.46
N ASP A 19 -9.81 -18.89 11.44
CA ASP A 19 -11.08 -18.39 10.89
C ASP A 19 -10.96 -16.93 10.43
N ARG A 20 -10.47 -16.76 9.21
CA ARG A 20 -10.84 -15.55 8.45
C ARG A 20 -12.11 -15.86 7.69
N ASP A 21 -13.24 -15.60 8.37
CA ASP A 21 -14.55 -15.58 7.75
C ASP A 21 -14.59 -14.56 6.60
N ALA A 22 -14.79 -15.05 5.38
CA ALA A 22 -14.86 -14.29 4.13
C ALA A 22 -16.15 -13.44 3.99
N THR A 23 -16.92 -13.29 5.08
CA THR A 23 -18.23 -12.62 5.09
C THR A 23 -18.24 -11.28 5.85
N GLN A 24 -17.08 -10.72 6.23
CA GLN A 24 -17.10 -9.41 6.85
C GLN A 24 -17.43 -8.33 5.82
N ALA A 25 -18.57 -7.66 6.05
CA ALA A 25 -18.94 -6.44 5.35
C ALA A 25 -17.78 -5.42 5.40
N PRO A 26 -17.56 -4.63 4.32
CA PRO A 26 -16.49 -3.64 4.30
C PRO A 26 -16.64 -2.72 5.51
N PRO A 27 -15.53 -2.36 6.19
CA PRO A 27 -15.61 -1.49 7.35
C PRO A 27 -16.19 -0.15 6.93
N THR A 28 -17.30 0.22 7.56
CA THR A 28 -17.86 1.57 7.48
C THR A 28 -16.73 2.55 7.80
N ILE A 29 -16.57 3.61 7.01
CA ILE A 29 -15.57 4.64 7.24
C ILE A 29 -15.85 5.22 8.62
N SER A 30 -15.13 4.70 9.64
CA SER A 30 -15.23 5.22 10.99
C SER A 30 -14.71 6.66 10.96
N ARG A 31 -15.57 7.63 11.25
CA ARG A 31 -15.13 9.00 11.49
C ARG A 31 -14.10 8.95 12.62
N VAL A 32 -12.83 9.12 12.27
CA VAL A 32 -11.80 9.45 13.27
C VAL A 32 -12.15 10.86 13.73
N SER A 33 -12.85 10.93 14.85
CA SER A 33 -13.14 12.19 15.52
C SER A 33 -11.84 12.71 16.11
N THR A 34 -11.06 13.44 15.33
CA THR A 34 -10.16 14.43 15.90
C THR A 34 -11.04 15.59 16.33
N PRO A 35 -10.95 16.07 17.60
CA PRO A 35 -11.88 17.07 18.16
C PRO A 35 -11.91 18.42 17.43
N ASP A 36 -10.98 18.67 16.49
CA ASP A 36 -10.83 19.94 15.79
C ASP A 36 -10.77 19.81 14.25
N ALA A 37 -11.21 18.70 13.67
CA ALA A 37 -11.34 18.62 12.22
C ALA A 37 -12.60 19.39 11.78
N ILE A 38 -12.45 20.70 11.56
CA ILE A 38 -13.42 21.48 10.79
C ILE A 38 -13.48 20.82 9.42
N GLU A 39 -14.61 20.15 9.10
CA GLU A 39 -14.84 19.69 7.72
C GLU A 39 -14.81 20.96 6.84
N PRO A 40 -13.88 21.11 5.90
CA PRO A 40 -13.86 22.30 5.06
C PRO A 40 -15.18 22.38 4.29
N GLN A 41 -15.68 23.58 4.11
CA GLN A 41 -16.84 23.77 3.25
C GLN A 41 -16.43 23.37 1.83
N LEU A 42 -17.04 22.31 1.27
CA LEU A 42 -16.72 21.84 -0.06
C LEU A 42 -17.18 22.84 -1.10
N VAL A 43 -16.30 23.19 -2.01
CA VAL A 43 -16.51 24.13 -3.09
C VAL A 43 -16.61 23.35 -4.40
N PHE A 44 -17.82 23.10 -4.87
CA PHE A 44 -18.06 22.48 -6.16
C PHE A 44 -17.93 23.51 -7.29
N ASP A 45 -17.47 23.06 -8.46
CA ASP A 45 -17.39 23.91 -9.65
C ASP A 45 -18.80 24.31 -10.15
N GLU A 46 -18.84 25.10 -11.22
CA GLU A 46 -20.09 25.56 -11.86
C GLU A 46 -20.99 24.43 -12.37
N TYR A 47 -20.46 23.22 -12.53
CA TYR A 47 -21.19 22.01 -12.91
C TYR A 47 -21.57 21.13 -11.70
N GLY A 48 -21.31 21.58 -10.49
CA GLY A 48 -21.54 20.82 -9.26
C GLY A 48 -20.58 19.67 -9.07
N LEU A 49 -19.33 19.77 -9.58
CA LEU A 49 -18.32 18.72 -9.55
C LEU A 49 -17.10 19.13 -8.72
N LEU A 50 -16.46 18.15 -8.12
CA LEU A 50 -15.13 18.22 -7.51
C LEU A 50 -14.18 17.23 -8.19
N PRO A 51 -12.96 17.61 -8.55
CA PRO A 51 -11.94 16.64 -8.92
C PRO A 51 -11.62 15.74 -7.74
N CYS A 52 -11.43 14.46 -8.03
CA CYS A 52 -11.09 13.43 -7.06
C CYS A 52 -9.86 12.68 -7.54
N VAL A 53 -8.74 12.87 -6.87
CA VAL A 53 -7.54 12.04 -7.02
C VAL A 53 -7.78 10.75 -6.27
N VAL A 54 -7.54 9.62 -6.94
CA VAL A 54 -7.68 8.28 -6.34
C VAL A 54 -6.28 7.70 -6.19
N GLN A 55 -5.91 7.40 -4.95
CA GLN A 55 -4.57 6.94 -4.57
C GLN A 55 -4.68 5.60 -3.84
N ASP A 56 -3.78 4.70 -4.14
CA ASP A 56 -3.67 3.43 -3.43
C ASP A 56 -3.24 3.67 -1.97
N TRP A 57 -4.00 3.10 -1.04
CA TRP A 57 -3.79 3.25 0.40
C TRP A 57 -2.45 2.67 0.90
N GLU A 58 -2.01 1.56 0.30
CA GLU A 58 -0.81 0.87 0.76
C GLU A 58 0.46 1.36 0.06
N SER A 59 0.38 1.56 -1.25
CA SER A 59 1.56 1.90 -2.06
C SER A 59 1.80 3.40 -2.22
N GLY A 60 0.76 4.23 -2.02
CA GLY A 60 0.82 5.66 -2.30
C GLY A 60 0.79 6.00 -3.80
N GLU A 61 0.65 5.02 -4.69
CA GLU A 61 0.56 5.25 -6.14
C GLU A 61 -0.75 5.96 -6.51
N VAL A 62 -0.68 6.98 -7.36
CA VAL A 62 -1.88 7.60 -7.92
C VAL A 62 -2.48 6.68 -8.99
N LEU A 63 -3.71 6.23 -8.76
CA LEU A 63 -4.39 5.27 -9.62
C LEU A 63 -5.16 5.94 -10.76
N MET A 64 -5.88 7.01 -10.46
CA MET A 64 -6.67 7.75 -11.44
C MET A 64 -7.07 9.12 -10.91
N LEU A 65 -7.55 9.98 -11.81
CA LEU A 65 -8.30 11.19 -11.49
C LEU A 65 -9.69 11.09 -12.12
N ALA A 66 -10.70 11.42 -11.34
CA ALA A 66 -12.10 11.45 -11.78
C ALA A 66 -12.82 12.61 -11.11
N TYR A 67 -14.16 12.62 -11.17
CA TYR A 67 -14.97 13.68 -10.58
C TYR A 67 -16.05 13.09 -9.67
N MET A 68 -16.39 13.84 -8.63
CA MET A 68 -17.54 13.56 -7.77
C MET A 68 -18.49 14.75 -7.78
N ASN A 69 -19.80 14.48 -7.80
CA ASN A 69 -20.82 15.42 -7.36
C ASN A 69 -21.19 15.13 -5.89
N ALA A 70 -22.09 15.92 -5.33
CA ALA A 70 -22.52 15.73 -3.94
C ALA A 70 -23.11 14.34 -3.70
N GLU A 71 -23.86 13.78 -4.66
CA GLU A 71 -24.45 12.44 -4.56
C GLU A 71 -23.36 11.35 -4.58
N ALA A 72 -22.35 11.46 -5.46
CA ALA A 72 -21.24 10.51 -5.51
C ALA A 72 -20.48 10.47 -4.20
N LEU A 73 -20.19 11.63 -3.62
CA LEU A 73 -19.54 11.75 -2.33
C LEU A 73 -20.37 11.13 -1.21
N GLN A 74 -21.66 11.42 -1.17
CA GLN A 74 -22.57 10.84 -0.19
C GLN A 74 -22.61 9.31 -0.31
N ARG A 75 -22.78 8.76 -1.51
CA ARG A 75 -22.79 7.32 -1.75
C ARG A 75 -21.48 6.66 -1.34
N THR A 76 -20.36 7.31 -1.65
CA THR A 76 -19.03 6.82 -1.23
C THR A 76 -18.94 6.73 0.29
N ARG A 77 -19.42 7.73 1.02
CA ARG A 77 -19.43 7.74 2.51
C ARG A 77 -20.35 6.66 3.10
N GLU A 78 -21.51 6.44 2.48
CA GLU A 78 -22.49 5.46 2.93
C GLU A 78 -22.05 4.02 2.72
N THR A 79 -21.44 3.74 1.57
CA THR A 79 -21.12 2.36 1.16
C THR A 79 -19.69 1.94 1.45
N GLY A 80 -18.78 2.89 1.65
CA GLY A 80 -17.35 2.64 1.70
C GLY A 80 -16.72 2.26 0.36
N GLU A 81 -17.49 2.27 -0.73
CA GLU A 81 -17.03 1.99 -2.08
C GLU A 81 -16.97 3.28 -2.90
N LEU A 82 -15.99 3.40 -3.79
CA LEU A 82 -15.77 4.60 -4.58
C LEU A 82 -16.88 4.80 -5.62
N HIS A 83 -17.68 5.86 -5.46
CA HIS A 83 -18.65 6.35 -6.41
C HIS A 83 -18.16 7.64 -7.03
N LEU A 84 -18.37 7.80 -8.32
CA LEU A 84 -17.85 8.88 -9.14
C LEU A 84 -18.94 9.41 -10.07
N TRP A 85 -18.70 10.60 -10.62
CA TRP A 85 -19.54 11.19 -11.66
C TRP A 85 -18.87 11.09 -13.02
N SER A 86 -19.54 10.51 -13.99
CA SER A 86 -19.09 10.45 -15.37
C SER A 86 -19.49 11.70 -16.12
N ARG A 87 -18.55 12.60 -16.41
CA ARG A 87 -18.80 13.83 -17.18
C ARG A 87 -19.32 13.56 -18.59
N SER A 88 -18.83 12.52 -19.24
CA SER A 88 -19.21 12.19 -20.62
C SER A 88 -20.59 11.54 -20.74
N ARG A 89 -21.02 10.80 -19.70
CA ARG A 89 -22.32 10.13 -19.67
C ARG A 89 -23.38 10.92 -18.89
N GLY A 90 -22.96 11.87 -18.05
CA GLY A 90 -23.85 12.63 -17.18
C GLY A 90 -24.52 11.77 -16.11
N GLU A 91 -23.81 10.76 -15.57
CA GLU A 91 -24.39 9.81 -14.62
C GLU A 91 -23.44 9.44 -13.49
N LEU A 92 -24.04 9.08 -12.35
CA LEU A 92 -23.35 8.45 -11.22
C LEU A 92 -22.93 7.03 -11.59
N TRP A 93 -21.73 6.63 -11.19
CA TRP A 93 -21.27 5.25 -11.36
C TRP A 93 -20.38 4.80 -10.19
N ARG A 94 -20.54 3.54 -9.81
CA ARG A 94 -19.64 2.89 -8.85
C ARG A 94 -18.44 2.33 -9.59
N LYS A 95 -17.25 2.67 -9.12
CA LYS A 95 -16.01 2.13 -9.70
C LYS A 95 -15.98 0.60 -9.54
N GLY A 96 -15.76 -0.09 -10.65
CA GLY A 96 -15.74 -1.55 -10.70
C GLY A 96 -17.10 -2.24 -10.84
N ALA A 97 -18.21 -1.50 -10.97
CA ALA A 97 -19.54 -2.10 -11.09
C ALA A 97 -19.66 -3.14 -12.24
N THR A 98 -18.95 -2.92 -13.35
CA THR A 98 -18.96 -3.83 -14.51
C THR A 98 -17.77 -4.77 -14.53
N SER A 99 -16.59 -4.28 -14.16
CA SER A 99 -15.33 -5.06 -14.25
C SER A 99 -15.03 -5.92 -13.04
N GLY A 100 -15.73 -5.73 -11.92
CA GLY A 100 -15.37 -6.34 -10.62
C GLY A 100 -14.20 -5.64 -9.91
N ASN A 101 -13.46 -4.73 -10.57
CA ASN A 101 -12.34 -4.00 -9.99
C ASN A 101 -12.85 -2.85 -9.13
N THR A 102 -13.51 -3.17 -8.02
CA THR A 102 -14.01 -2.20 -7.04
C THR A 102 -12.86 -1.53 -6.30
N GLN A 103 -13.16 -0.40 -5.67
CA GLN A 103 -12.19 0.34 -4.86
C GLN A 103 -12.84 0.68 -3.52
N SER A 104 -12.40 -0.02 -2.47
CA SER A 104 -12.84 0.23 -1.10
C SER A 104 -12.15 1.47 -0.56
N VAL A 105 -12.92 2.45 -0.11
CA VAL A 105 -12.38 3.72 0.40
C VAL A 105 -11.96 3.56 1.86
N ARG A 106 -10.69 3.82 2.13
CA ARG A 106 -10.09 3.80 3.47
C ARG A 106 -10.13 5.17 4.14
N ALA A 107 -9.93 6.23 3.35
CA ALA A 107 -10.03 7.61 3.83
C ALA A 107 -10.40 8.56 2.70
N LEU A 108 -11.05 9.66 3.05
CA LEU A 108 -11.26 10.82 2.21
C LEU A 108 -10.54 12.01 2.85
N ARG A 109 -9.76 12.72 2.06
CA ARG A 109 -9.09 13.96 2.45
C ARG A 109 -9.54 15.07 1.52
N PHE A 110 -9.54 16.26 2.04
CA PHE A 110 -9.91 17.49 1.35
C PHE A 110 -8.65 18.34 1.25
N ASP A 111 -8.54 19.10 0.19
CA ASP A 111 -7.47 20.09 0.12
C ASP A 111 -7.75 21.32 1.00
N CYS A 112 -6.89 22.32 0.95
CA CYS A 112 -6.90 23.43 1.91
C CYS A 112 -8.08 24.39 1.74
N ASP A 113 -8.66 24.48 0.55
CA ASP A 113 -9.79 25.35 0.21
C ASP A 113 -11.06 24.58 -0.17
N GLY A 114 -11.02 23.25 -0.11
CA GLY A 114 -12.18 22.38 -0.25
C GLY A 114 -12.65 22.20 -1.69
N ASP A 115 -11.82 22.50 -2.69
CA ASP A 115 -12.17 22.37 -4.11
C ASP A 115 -11.65 21.08 -4.77
N ALA A 116 -10.91 20.23 -4.04
CA ALA A 116 -10.44 18.93 -4.49
C ALA A 116 -10.53 17.84 -3.42
N LEU A 117 -10.64 16.59 -3.86
CA LEU A 117 -10.69 15.41 -3.01
C LEU A 117 -9.51 14.48 -3.29
N LEU A 118 -9.00 13.86 -2.23
CA LEU A 118 -8.12 12.70 -2.30
C LEU A 118 -8.84 11.50 -1.66
N ALA A 119 -9.16 10.50 -2.49
CA ALA A 119 -9.69 9.22 -2.03
C ALA A 119 -8.55 8.22 -1.90
N LEU A 120 -8.24 7.80 -0.67
CA LEU A 120 -7.31 6.71 -0.38
C LEU A 120 -8.08 5.41 -0.42
N VAL A 121 -7.72 4.51 -1.35
CA VAL A 121 -8.50 3.31 -1.66
C VAL A 121 -7.67 2.05 -1.60
N GLU A 122 -8.33 0.93 -1.34
CA GLU A 122 -7.81 -0.41 -1.51
C GLU A 122 -8.45 -1.00 -2.78
N PRO A 123 -7.69 -1.13 -3.89
CA PRO A 123 -8.22 -1.61 -5.15
C PRO A 123 -8.32 -3.14 -5.17
N ALA A 124 -9.48 -3.69 -5.56
CA ALA A 124 -9.65 -5.13 -5.80
C ALA A 124 -8.98 -5.62 -7.10
N GLY A 125 -8.54 -4.70 -7.95
CA GLY A 125 -7.87 -4.99 -9.22
C GLY A 125 -7.46 -3.72 -9.96
N PRO A 126 -7.07 -3.83 -11.24
CA PRO A 126 -6.62 -2.71 -12.05
C PRO A 126 -7.58 -1.53 -12.05
N ALA A 127 -7.05 -0.33 -11.86
CA ALA A 127 -7.89 0.88 -11.87
C ALA A 127 -8.28 1.32 -13.29
N CYS A 128 -7.41 1.10 -14.28
CA CYS A 128 -7.67 1.49 -15.65
C CYS A 128 -8.61 0.50 -16.37
N HIS A 129 -9.45 1.02 -17.28
CA HIS A 129 -10.33 0.19 -18.12
C HIS A 129 -9.55 -0.64 -19.15
N THR A 130 -8.28 -0.32 -19.40
CA THR A 130 -7.38 -1.09 -20.29
C THR A 130 -6.77 -2.30 -19.60
N GLY A 131 -7.02 -2.50 -18.30
CA GLY A 131 -6.41 -3.55 -17.50
C GLY A 131 -5.12 -3.14 -16.81
N GLU A 132 -4.65 -1.91 -17.02
CA GLU A 132 -3.47 -1.37 -16.34
C GLU A 132 -3.79 -0.97 -14.90
N ARG A 133 -2.79 -1.08 -14.04
CA ARG A 133 -2.93 -0.75 -12.61
C ARG A 133 -3.38 0.69 -12.37
N THR A 134 -2.77 1.62 -13.09
CA THR A 134 -3.05 3.06 -13.01
C THR A 134 -3.49 3.60 -14.38
N CYS A 135 -4.23 4.69 -14.39
CA CYS A 135 -4.52 5.44 -15.62
C CYS A 135 -3.31 6.22 -16.14
N PHE A 136 -2.26 6.40 -15.34
CA PHE A 136 -1.06 7.18 -15.64
C PHE A 136 0.11 6.31 -16.12
N TYR A 137 -0.17 5.31 -16.96
CA TYR A 137 0.84 4.36 -17.46
C TYR A 137 1.43 4.75 -18.82
N ARG A 138 1.07 5.90 -19.36
CA ARG A 138 1.57 6.43 -20.64
C ARG A 138 2.21 7.79 -20.45
N GLY A 139 3.18 8.11 -21.29
CA GLY A 139 3.84 9.40 -21.31
C GLY A 139 5.36 9.27 -21.20
N GLU A 140 6.00 10.30 -20.73
CA GLU A 140 7.42 10.30 -20.42
C GLU A 140 7.60 9.64 -19.04
N LEU A 141 8.01 8.37 -19.03
CA LEU A 141 8.07 7.53 -17.83
C LEU A 141 9.47 7.43 -17.23
N GLU A 142 10.43 8.17 -17.74
CA GLU A 142 11.80 8.17 -17.24
C GLU A 142 12.23 9.56 -16.77
N PRO A 143 12.97 9.62 -15.66
CA PRO A 143 13.32 8.52 -14.76
C PRO A 143 12.11 8.03 -13.92
N PRO A 144 12.06 6.74 -13.53
CA PRO A 144 11.04 6.23 -12.61
C PRO A 144 11.18 6.93 -11.25
N ALA A 145 10.05 7.16 -10.59
CA ALA A 145 10.07 7.77 -9.26
C ALA A 145 10.60 6.76 -8.22
N PRO A 146 11.63 7.08 -7.43
CA PRO A 146 12.24 6.11 -6.51
C PRO A 146 11.24 5.48 -5.52
N HIS A 147 10.23 6.23 -5.07
CA HIS A 147 9.21 5.73 -4.13
C HIS A 147 8.28 4.65 -4.73
N GLU A 148 8.25 4.49 -6.06
CA GLU A 148 7.46 3.46 -6.73
C GLU A 148 8.15 2.09 -6.72
N MET A 149 9.46 2.03 -6.43
CA MET A 149 10.25 0.80 -6.55
C MET A 149 9.86 -0.26 -5.53
N LEU A 150 9.65 0.10 -4.26
CA LEU A 150 9.25 -0.87 -3.23
C LEU A 150 7.85 -1.45 -3.49
N PRO A 151 6.82 -0.66 -3.83
CA PRO A 151 5.53 -1.20 -4.27
C PRO A 151 5.63 -2.12 -5.49
N ALA A 152 6.43 -1.76 -6.49
CA ALA A 152 6.66 -2.61 -7.68
C ALA A 152 7.34 -3.92 -7.31
N LEU A 153 8.36 -3.89 -6.47
CA LEU A 153 9.05 -5.07 -5.97
C LEU A 153 8.09 -5.98 -5.19
N GLN A 154 7.27 -5.44 -4.30
CA GLN A 154 6.29 -6.24 -3.57
C GLN A 154 5.33 -6.99 -4.51
N ARG A 155 4.81 -6.31 -5.55
CA ARG A 155 3.96 -6.96 -6.57
C ARG A 155 4.70 -8.09 -7.29
N THR A 156 5.97 -7.87 -7.66
CA THR A 156 6.81 -8.89 -8.27
C THR A 156 7.00 -10.10 -7.36
N LEU A 157 7.22 -9.88 -6.06
CA LEU A 157 7.37 -10.97 -5.07
C LEU A 157 6.07 -11.76 -4.92
N VAL A 158 4.90 -11.07 -4.90
CA VAL A 158 3.58 -11.72 -4.88
C VAL A 158 3.40 -12.59 -6.12
N GLN A 159 3.66 -12.03 -7.31
CA GLN A 159 3.55 -12.76 -8.57
C GLN A 159 4.45 -13.99 -8.59
N ARG A 160 5.74 -13.85 -8.22
CA ARG A 160 6.69 -14.98 -8.18
C ARG A 160 6.29 -16.05 -7.17
N ALA A 161 5.71 -15.66 -6.04
CA ALA A 161 5.21 -16.62 -5.06
C ALA A 161 4.01 -17.43 -5.59
N GLN A 162 3.17 -16.84 -6.46
CA GLN A 162 2.02 -17.49 -7.09
C GLN A 162 2.42 -18.34 -8.29
N GLU A 163 3.18 -17.79 -9.22
CA GLU A 163 3.54 -18.42 -10.50
C GLU A 163 4.68 -19.43 -10.37
N ARG A 164 5.55 -19.25 -9.38
CA ARG A 164 6.69 -20.10 -9.05
C ARG A 164 7.56 -20.44 -10.28
N PRO A 165 8.06 -19.43 -11.02
CA PRO A 165 8.83 -19.67 -12.24
C PRO A 165 10.12 -20.46 -11.94
N ALA A 166 10.45 -21.42 -12.80
CA ALA A 166 11.64 -22.23 -12.66
C ALA A 166 12.92 -21.37 -12.64
N GLY A 167 13.85 -21.68 -11.73
CA GLY A 167 15.12 -20.94 -11.59
C GLY A 167 15.01 -19.58 -10.89
N SER A 168 13.83 -19.22 -10.36
CA SER A 168 13.65 -17.98 -9.63
C SER A 168 14.33 -18.02 -8.26
N TYR A 169 15.25 -17.10 -8.00
CA TYR A 169 15.90 -16.93 -6.69
C TYR A 169 14.89 -16.65 -5.58
N THR A 170 13.89 -15.81 -5.82
CA THR A 170 12.79 -15.56 -4.88
C THR A 170 12.08 -16.85 -4.49
N VAL A 171 11.78 -17.73 -5.45
CA VAL A 171 11.11 -19.00 -5.19
C VAL A 171 11.99 -19.93 -4.35
N ALA A 172 13.29 -20.01 -4.67
CA ALA A 172 14.25 -20.79 -3.89
C ALA A 172 14.32 -20.32 -2.42
N LEU A 173 14.30 -19.02 -2.19
CA LEU A 173 14.24 -18.45 -0.83
C LEU A 173 12.92 -18.79 -0.13
N LEU A 174 11.79 -18.68 -0.81
CA LEU A 174 10.47 -19.00 -0.23
C LEU A 174 10.33 -20.48 0.14
N ASP A 175 11.11 -21.37 -0.50
CA ASP A 175 11.15 -22.80 -0.17
C ASP A 175 12.09 -23.12 1.01
N ASP A 176 12.94 -22.17 1.42
CA ASP A 176 13.88 -22.31 2.53
C ASP A 176 13.77 -21.09 3.49
N PRO A 177 12.70 -21.00 4.28
CA PRO A 177 12.50 -19.88 5.20
C PRO A 177 13.65 -19.61 6.18
N PRO A 178 14.37 -20.60 6.74
CA PRO A 178 15.56 -20.33 7.54
C PRO A 178 16.63 -19.53 6.76
N ARG A 179 16.86 -19.89 5.49
CA ARG A 179 17.84 -19.20 4.63
C ARG A 179 17.49 -17.73 4.39
N ILE A 180 16.19 -17.38 4.32
CA ILE A 180 15.78 -15.97 4.20
C ILE A 180 16.27 -15.16 5.42
N GLY A 181 16.09 -15.71 6.63
CA GLY A 181 16.54 -15.06 7.85
C GLY A 181 18.06 -14.87 7.90
N GLU A 182 18.82 -15.88 7.46
CA GLU A 182 20.29 -15.78 7.33
C GLU A 182 20.67 -14.66 6.35
N LYS A 183 20.01 -14.57 5.17
CA LYS A 183 20.29 -13.52 4.19
C LYS A 183 19.98 -12.12 4.73
N VAL A 184 18.88 -11.91 5.43
CA VAL A 184 18.59 -10.61 6.06
C VAL A 184 19.70 -10.19 7.02
N MET A 185 20.24 -11.12 7.80
CA MET A 185 21.33 -10.83 8.74
C MET A 185 22.65 -10.57 8.03
N GLU A 186 22.97 -11.36 7.00
CA GLU A 186 24.17 -11.23 6.16
C GLU A 186 24.23 -9.84 5.51
N GLU A 187 23.17 -9.44 4.81
CA GLU A 187 23.10 -8.13 4.13
C GLU A 187 23.11 -6.95 5.11
N ALA A 188 22.44 -7.10 6.26
CA ALA A 188 22.50 -6.07 7.31
C ALA A 188 23.90 -5.88 7.88
N GLU A 189 24.70 -6.96 8.02
CA GLU A 189 26.10 -6.89 8.42
C GLU A 189 26.96 -6.23 7.32
N GLU A 190 26.69 -6.52 6.06
CA GLU A 190 27.36 -5.92 4.91
C GLU A 190 27.11 -4.43 4.79
N VAL A 191 25.86 -3.94 4.98
CA VAL A 191 25.56 -2.51 5.11
C VAL A 191 26.41 -1.87 6.22
N ALA A 192 26.42 -2.50 7.40
CA ALA A 192 27.17 -1.96 8.54
C ALA A 192 28.70 -1.95 8.31
N ARG A 193 29.23 -2.91 7.54
CA ARG A 193 30.62 -2.94 7.11
C ARG A 193 30.90 -1.86 6.07
N ALA A 194 30.09 -1.78 5.01
CA ALA A 194 30.23 -0.81 3.95
C ALA A 194 30.21 0.63 4.47
N ALA A 195 29.32 0.94 5.42
CA ALA A 195 29.25 2.25 6.06
C ALA A 195 30.51 2.65 6.85
N ARG A 196 31.33 1.69 7.28
CA ARG A 196 32.58 1.97 8.03
C ARG A 196 33.82 1.96 7.14
N GLU A 197 33.83 1.17 6.08
CA GLU A 197 35.07 0.74 5.41
C GLU A 197 35.03 0.95 3.89
N GLU A 198 33.86 1.20 3.30
CA GLU A 198 33.68 1.21 1.85
C GLU A 198 33.08 2.55 1.36
N SER A 199 32.46 2.57 0.18
CA SER A 199 31.87 3.77 -0.43
C SER A 199 30.37 3.86 -0.16
N ASP A 200 29.81 5.08 -0.29
CA ASP A 200 28.36 5.32 -0.21
C ASP A 200 27.59 4.46 -1.22
N ALA A 201 28.13 4.27 -2.42
CA ALA A 201 27.52 3.39 -3.44
C ALA A 201 27.40 1.94 -2.95
N ARG A 202 28.38 1.43 -2.22
CA ARG A 202 28.28 0.09 -1.61
C ARG A 202 27.26 0.03 -0.49
N VAL A 203 27.14 1.10 0.30
CA VAL A 203 26.06 1.21 1.32
C VAL A 203 24.69 1.13 0.66
N ASP A 204 24.50 1.82 -0.45
CA ASP A 204 23.22 1.82 -1.19
C ASP A 204 22.90 0.43 -1.78
N GLU A 205 23.91 -0.26 -2.33
CA GLU A 205 23.76 -1.62 -2.87
C GLU A 205 23.34 -2.62 -1.78
N GLU A 206 24.08 -2.67 -0.69
CA GLU A 206 23.78 -3.61 0.42
C GLU A 206 22.45 -3.25 1.12
N ALA A 207 22.12 -1.97 1.23
CA ALA A 207 20.81 -1.55 1.76
C ALA A 207 19.65 -2.01 0.86
N ALA A 208 19.83 -2.01 -0.47
CA ALA A 208 18.84 -2.53 -1.39
C ALA A 208 18.65 -4.05 -1.21
N ASP A 209 19.74 -4.80 -0.97
CA ASP A 209 19.69 -6.24 -0.73
C ASP A 209 19.02 -6.57 0.62
N VAL A 210 19.25 -5.77 1.67
CA VAL A 210 18.49 -5.88 2.93
C VAL A 210 17.00 -5.71 2.68
N LEU A 211 16.59 -4.66 1.94
CA LEU A 211 15.18 -4.39 1.63
C LEU A 211 14.56 -5.54 0.83
N TYR A 212 15.28 -6.08 -0.16
CA TYR A 212 14.81 -7.22 -0.94
C TYR A 212 14.56 -8.44 -0.06
N HIS A 213 15.55 -8.87 0.72
CA HIS A 213 15.45 -10.07 1.56
C HIS A 213 14.43 -9.90 2.68
N LEU A 214 14.32 -8.69 3.26
CA LEU A 214 13.28 -8.37 4.25
C LEU A 214 11.87 -8.51 3.66
N LEU A 215 11.63 -8.03 2.43
CA LEU A 215 10.34 -8.16 1.76
C LEU A 215 10.02 -9.63 1.44
N VAL A 216 11.02 -10.44 1.04
CA VAL A 216 10.84 -11.90 0.85
C VAL A 216 10.49 -12.57 2.18
N LEU A 217 11.16 -12.19 3.29
CA LEU A 217 10.86 -12.70 4.63
C LEU A 217 9.42 -12.36 5.05
N LEU A 218 9.01 -11.11 4.91
CA LEU A 218 7.64 -10.68 5.20
C LEU A 218 6.64 -11.50 4.37
N ARG A 219 6.91 -11.64 3.07
CA ARG A 219 6.06 -12.42 2.16
C ARG A 219 5.94 -13.89 2.57
N SER A 220 7.03 -14.53 3.01
CA SER A 220 7.01 -15.92 3.48
C SER A 220 6.09 -16.14 4.69
N ARG A 221 5.79 -15.05 5.43
CA ARG A 221 4.88 -15.02 6.58
C ARG A 221 3.48 -14.47 6.22
N GLY A 222 3.17 -14.27 4.94
CA GLY A 222 1.92 -13.67 4.51
C GLY A 222 1.78 -12.18 4.90
N ARG A 223 2.91 -11.50 5.17
CA ARG A 223 2.93 -10.08 5.55
C ARG A 223 3.38 -9.21 4.37
N ALA A 224 3.08 -7.92 4.45
CA ALA A 224 3.52 -6.89 3.51
C ALA A 224 4.33 -5.80 4.23
N LEU A 225 5.00 -4.92 3.49
CA LEU A 225 5.69 -3.77 4.05
C LEU A 225 4.73 -2.88 4.87
N ALA A 226 3.52 -2.68 4.37
CA ALA A 226 2.47 -1.91 5.06
C ALA A 226 2.17 -2.43 6.49
N ASP A 227 2.41 -3.71 6.78
CA ASP A 227 2.27 -4.22 8.15
C ASP A 227 3.34 -3.66 9.09
N ALA A 228 4.59 -3.54 8.60
CA ALA A 228 5.67 -2.92 9.36
C ALA A 228 5.47 -1.41 9.49
N GLU A 229 5.01 -0.74 8.44
CA GLU A 229 4.71 0.70 8.45
C GLU A 229 3.60 1.03 9.46
N ARG A 230 2.55 0.21 9.57
CA ARG A 230 1.51 0.38 10.61
C ARG A 230 2.08 0.30 12.02
N VAL A 231 3.05 -0.58 12.26
CA VAL A 231 3.74 -0.66 13.57
C VAL A 231 4.56 0.59 13.83
N LEU A 232 5.25 1.12 12.81
CA LEU A 232 6.01 2.37 12.93
C LEU A 232 5.09 3.56 13.21
N ASP A 233 3.94 3.64 12.53
CA ASP A 233 2.97 4.69 12.78
C ASP A 233 2.46 4.66 14.23
N GLY A 234 2.15 3.49 14.77
CA GLY A 234 1.76 3.33 16.18
C GLY A 234 2.85 3.72 17.21
N ARG A 235 4.11 3.88 16.78
CA ARG A 235 5.24 4.35 17.62
C ARG A 235 5.48 5.85 17.54
N ARG A 236 4.83 6.55 16.61
CA ARG A 236 4.89 8.02 16.49
C ARG A 236 4.03 8.61 17.62
N ARG A 237 4.68 8.98 18.71
CA ARG A 237 4.06 9.67 19.86
C ARG A 237 4.75 11.02 20.06
#